data_088c2df284e8f2ad1399c5e7a8dca434
#
_entry.id   088c2df284e8f2ad1399c5e7a8dca434
#
_cell.length_a   1.000
_cell.length_b   1.000
_cell.length_c   1.000
_cell.angle_alpha   90.00
_cell.angle_beta   90.00
_cell.angle_gamma   90.00
#
_symmetry.space_group_name_H-M   'P 1'
#
loop_
_entity.id
_entity.type
_entity.pdbx_description
1 polymer ?
#
loop_
_entity_poly.entity_id
_entity_poly.type
_entity_poly.pdbx_seq_one_letter_code
_entity_poly.pdbx_strand_id
1 'polypeptide(L)'
;NNLYILKMDLKDFFPSVRRERVYKQFLQLGYDKYASNLLANICTLNDKLPQGAVTSPYLANLVCYRMDIRIAGYCNKRDITYTRYADDLTFSCDNRDMLRNIYGMIKKIVEDEGFLVNEKKTRFLTPKGHKEIIGVTVNDGVIKAPKEMKRKIRAMIHLAIISGDYSNIDKIRGYISYIDSIEKNYRSKIIKYIEQYIDNEVTLFPDLVEKFNRNKLFKEISDMKVKKLSDFVNHEDEENYYGMIMFEREEFLKRHGIVQ
;
A
#
# COMPACT_ATOMS: atom_id res chain seq x y z
N ASN A 1 5.49 0.32 17.98
CA ASN A 1 6.90 -0.16 17.93
C ASN A 1 7.10 -1.41 18.78
N ASN A 2 6.22 -2.39 18.62
CA ASN A 2 6.25 -3.60 19.45
C ASN A 2 7.38 -4.54 19.03
N LEU A 3 8.02 -5.18 20.01
CA LEU A 3 9.20 -6.02 19.82
C LEU A 3 8.88 -7.35 19.11
N TYR A 4 7.75 -7.97 19.45
CA TYR A 4 7.35 -9.28 18.95
C TYR A 4 6.13 -9.17 18.05
N ILE A 5 6.06 -9.99 17.01
CA ILE A 5 4.96 -10.03 16.06
C ILE A 5 4.55 -11.48 15.83
N LEU A 6 3.23 -11.76 15.89
CA LEU A 6 2.63 -12.98 15.39
C LEU A 6 1.88 -12.65 14.10
N LYS A 7 2.25 -13.30 13.02
CA LYS A 7 1.51 -13.28 11.74
C LYS A 7 0.73 -14.56 11.57
N MET A 8 -0.53 -14.43 11.18
CA MET A 8 -1.41 -15.55 10.84
C MET A 8 -2.06 -15.23 9.49
N ASP A 9 -2.25 -16.23 8.66
CA ASP A 9 -2.84 -16.09 7.32
C ASP A 9 -4.12 -16.94 7.27
N LEU A 10 -5.18 -16.43 6.65
CA LEU A 10 -6.43 -17.17 6.47
C LEU A 10 -6.35 -18.00 5.20
N LYS A 11 -6.62 -19.29 5.34
CA LYS A 11 -6.60 -20.23 4.22
C LYS A 11 -7.75 -19.96 3.26
N ASP A 12 -7.46 -19.89 1.95
CA ASP A 12 -8.45 -19.74 0.88
C ASP A 12 -9.45 -18.61 1.15
N PHE A 13 -8.97 -17.45 1.60
CA PHE A 13 -9.76 -16.37 2.18
C PHE A 13 -10.97 -15.97 1.33
N PHE A 14 -10.78 -15.45 0.11
CA PHE A 14 -11.91 -15.06 -0.74
C PHE A 14 -12.82 -16.24 -1.10
N PRO A 15 -12.31 -17.41 -1.51
CA PRO A 15 -13.14 -18.57 -1.77
C PRO A 15 -13.91 -19.11 -0.56
N SER A 16 -13.48 -18.83 0.67
CA SER A 16 -14.18 -19.24 1.89
C SER A 16 -15.43 -18.41 2.17
N VAL A 17 -15.51 -17.20 1.59
CA VAL A 17 -16.69 -16.34 1.69
C VAL A 17 -17.72 -16.75 0.64
N ARG A 18 -18.72 -17.53 1.07
CA ARG A 18 -19.78 -18.01 0.21
C ARG A 18 -20.85 -16.95 -0.05
N ARG A 19 -21.56 -17.09 -1.17
CA ARG A 19 -22.67 -16.22 -1.58
C ARG A 19 -23.69 -15.97 -0.48
N GLU A 20 -24.02 -17.00 0.30
CA GLU A 20 -24.96 -16.87 1.42
C GLU A 20 -24.49 -15.85 2.47
N ARG A 21 -23.19 -15.80 2.77
CA ARG A 21 -22.64 -14.79 3.71
C ARG A 21 -22.73 -13.39 3.12
N VAL A 22 -22.48 -13.24 1.82
CA VAL A 22 -22.62 -11.97 1.08
C VAL A 22 -24.08 -11.53 1.07
N TYR A 23 -25.00 -12.43 0.78
CA TYR A 23 -26.46 -12.16 0.85
C TYR A 23 -26.88 -11.64 2.23
N LYS A 24 -26.41 -12.28 3.31
CA LYS A 24 -26.70 -11.86 4.68
C LYS A 24 -26.17 -10.46 4.97
N GLN A 25 -25.02 -10.06 4.40
CA GLN A 25 -24.50 -8.70 4.56
C GLN A 25 -25.42 -7.66 3.92
N PHE A 26 -25.93 -7.92 2.70
CA PHE A 26 -26.88 -7.01 2.06
C PHE A 26 -28.20 -6.90 2.83
N LEU A 27 -28.71 -8.00 3.38
CA LEU A 27 -29.88 -7.94 4.27
C LEU A 27 -29.61 -7.09 5.52
N GLN A 28 -28.45 -7.20 6.14
CA GLN A 28 -28.06 -6.41 7.32
C GLN A 28 -27.90 -4.92 6.99
N LEU A 29 -27.54 -4.59 5.75
CA LEU A 29 -27.49 -3.21 5.25
C LEU A 29 -28.87 -2.62 4.94
N GLY A 30 -29.95 -3.41 5.07
CA GLY A 30 -31.33 -2.95 4.91
C GLY A 30 -31.94 -3.19 3.52
N TYR A 31 -31.24 -3.89 2.63
CA TYR A 31 -31.83 -4.28 1.35
C TYR A 31 -32.89 -5.38 1.54
N ASP A 32 -33.92 -5.37 0.72
CA ASP A 32 -34.92 -6.45 0.70
C ASP A 32 -34.32 -7.79 0.19
N LYS A 33 -35.08 -8.89 0.33
CA LYS A 33 -34.63 -10.23 -0.04
C LYS A 33 -34.29 -10.34 -1.53
N TYR A 34 -35.06 -9.68 -2.42
CA TYR A 34 -34.86 -9.76 -3.85
C TYR A 34 -33.58 -9.01 -4.27
N ALA A 35 -33.43 -7.75 -3.85
CA ALA A 35 -32.25 -6.95 -4.10
C ALA A 35 -30.98 -7.59 -3.50
N SER A 36 -31.06 -8.10 -2.26
CA SER A 36 -29.93 -8.78 -1.62
C SER A 36 -29.48 -10.03 -2.39
N ASN A 37 -30.43 -10.80 -2.92
CA ASN A 37 -30.12 -11.98 -3.72
C ASN A 37 -29.48 -11.60 -5.06
N LEU A 38 -30.01 -10.59 -5.73
CA LEU A 38 -29.47 -10.06 -6.98
C LEU A 38 -28.03 -9.56 -6.81
N LEU A 39 -27.81 -8.72 -5.80
CA LEU A 39 -26.47 -8.17 -5.49
C LEU A 39 -25.48 -9.26 -5.12
N ALA A 40 -25.89 -10.25 -4.32
CA ALA A 40 -25.03 -11.38 -3.98
C ALA A 40 -24.65 -12.20 -5.21
N ASN A 41 -25.56 -12.41 -6.17
CA ASN A 41 -25.29 -13.13 -7.40
C ASN A 41 -24.30 -12.36 -8.31
N ILE A 42 -24.45 -11.03 -8.42
CA ILE A 42 -23.54 -10.18 -9.21
C ILE A 42 -22.12 -10.18 -8.61
N CYS A 43 -22.01 -10.21 -7.29
CA CYS A 43 -20.73 -10.12 -6.59
C CYS A 43 -20.02 -11.46 -6.38
N THR A 44 -20.64 -12.60 -6.72
CA THR A 44 -20.07 -13.93 -6.51
C THR A 44 -19.98 -14.73 -7.81
N LEU A 45 -18.99 -15.60 -7.88
CA LEU A 45 -18.79 -16.54 -8.99
C LEU A 45 -18.68 -17.94 -8.41
N ASN A 46 -19.45 -18.90 -8.96
CA ASN A 46 -19.47 -20.29 -8.45
C ASN A 46 -19.71 -20.35 -6.92
N ASP A 47 -20.67 -19.56 -6.45
CA ASP A 47 -21.09 -19.49 -5.02
C ASP A 47 -20.01 -18.96 -4.05
N LYS A 48 -18.99 -18.25 -4.54
CA LYS A 48 -17.85 -17.76 -3.73
C LYS A 48 -17.46 -16.35 -4.19
N LEU A 49 -16.78 -15.59 -3.32
CA LEU A 49 -16.12 -14.35 -3.76
C LEU A 49 -14.96 -14.67 -4.72
N PRO A 50 -14.96 -14.12 -5.95
CA PRO A 50 -13.87 -14.34 -6.89
C PRO A 50 -12.63 -13.53 -6.47
N GLN A 51 -11.47 -14.15 -6.68
CA GLN A 51 -10.19 -13.47 -6.51
C GLN A 51 -9.97 -12.48 -7.67
N GLY A 52 -9.62 -11.23 -7.37
CA GLY A 52 -9.39 -10.20 -8.37
C GLY A 52 -10.61 -9.33 -8.74
N ALA A 53 -11.82 -9.65 -8.28
CA ALA A 53 -12.96 -8.74 -8.45
C ALA A 53 -12.86 -7.52 -7.52
N VAL A 54 -13.25 -6.35 -8.04
CA VAL A 54 -13.19 -5.07 -7.32
C VAL A 54 -14.04 -5.09 -6.03
N THR A 55 -15.17 -5.79 -6.04
CA THR A 55 -16.09 -5.87 -4.90
C THR A 55 -15.63 -6.85 -3.81
N SER A 56 -14.82 -7.86 -4.16
CA SER A 56 -14.44 -8.93 -3.23
C SER A 56 -13.74 -8.44 -1.94
N PRO A 57 -12.77 -7.50 -1.98
CA PRO A 57 -12.13 -7.01 -0.77
C PRO A 57 -13.10 -6.31 0.19
N TYR A 58 -14.02 -5.51 -0.33
CA TYR A 58 -15.00 -4.78 0.47
C TYR A 58 -15.99 -5.73 1.13
N LEU A 59 -16.54 -6.68 0.38
CA LEU A 59 -17.49 -7.66 0.90
C LEU A 59 -16.85 -8.62 1.90
N ALA A 60 -15.61 -9.05 1.64
CA ALA A 60 -14.86 -9.85 2.59
C ALA A 60 -14.62 -9.11 3.89
N ASN A 61 -14.31 -7.81 3.85
CA ASN A 61 -14.16 -6.98 5.05
C ASN A 61 -15.46 -6.88 5.86
N LEU A 62 -16.60 -6.69 5.20
CA LEU A 62 -17.91 -6.68 5.87
C LEU A 62 -18.20 -8.03 6.54
N VAL A 63 -17.94 -9.13 5.84
CA VAL A 63 -18.12 -10.48 6.39
C VAL A 63 -17.20 -10.75 7.58
N CYS A 64 -15.98 -10.22 7.60
CA CYS A 64 -15.03 -10.35 8.70
C CYS A 64 -15.31 -9.42 9.88
N TYR A 65 -16.21 -8.46 9.77
CA TYR A 65 -16.43 -7.42 10.77
C TYR A 65 -16.66 -7.99 12.19
N ARG A 66 -17.48 -9.02 12.30
CA ARG A 66 -17.74 -9.68 13.60
C ARG A 66 -16.49 -10.39 14.16
N MET A 67 -15.73 -11.04 13.30
CA MET A 67 -14.45 -11.66 13.67
C MET A 67 -13.47 -10.60 14.19
N ASP A 68 -13.34 -9.47 13.47
CA ASP A 68 -12.46 -8.39 13.85
C ASP A 68 -12.81 -7.79 15.20
N ILE A 69 -14.10 -7.55 15.49
CA ILE A 69 -14.55 -7.06 16.81
C ILE A 69 -14.18 -8.04 17.92
N ARG A 70 -14.42 -9.33 17.72
CA ARG A 70 -14.09 -10.37 18.72
C ARG A 70 -12.58 -10.42 19.00
N ILE A 71 -11.77 -10.42 17.93
CA ILE A 71 -10.31 -10.44 18.02
C ILE A 71 -9.79 -9.17 18.68
N ALA A 72 -10.22 -8.00 18.21
CA ALA A 72 -9.80 -6.71 18.76
C ALA A 72 -10.16 -6.58 20.25
N GLY A 73 -11.38 -6.97 20.64
CA GLY A 73 -11.81 -6.95 22.04
C GLY A 73 -10.99 -7.89 22.93
N TYR A 74 -10.58 -9.06 22.40
CA TYR A 74 -9.71 -10.00 23.10
C TYR A 74 -8.28 -9.47 23.24
N CYS A 75 -7.74 -8.84 22.20
CA CYS A 75 -6.40 -8.27 22.14
C CYS A 75 -6.26 -7.02 22.98
N ASN A 76 -7.24 -6.09 22.92
CA ASN A 76 -7.20 -4.81 23.66
C ASN A 76 -7.11 -5.01 25.19
N LYS A 77 -7.76 -6.05 25.74
CA LYS A 77 -7.67 -6.39 27.16
C LYS A 77 -6.28 -6.89 27.59
N ARG A 78 -5.35 -7.06 26.67
CA ARG A 78 -4.00 -7.63 26.86
C ARG A 78 -2.91 -6.74 26.30
N ASP A 79 -3.22 -5.49 25.96
CA ASP A 79 -2.27 -4.54 25.35
C ASP A 79 -1.59 -5.12 24.09
N ILE A 80 -2.33 -5.92 23.31
CA ILE A 80 -1.89 -6.48 22.05
C ILE A 80 -2.49 -5.65 20.92
N THR A 81 -1.65 -5.10 20.05
CA THR A 81 -2.09 -4.43 18.83
C THR A 81 -2.47 -5.48 17.79
N TYR A 82 -3.70 -5.41 17.29
CA TYR A 82 -4.24 -6.23 16.22
C TYR A 82 -4.48 -5.39 14.96
N THR A 83 -4.07 -5.92 13.82
CA THR A 83 -4.41 -5.39 12.48
C THR A 83 -4.65 -6.52 11.50
N ARG A 84 -5.56 -6.31 10.54
CA ARG A 84 -5.82 -7.25 9.45
C ARG A 84 -5.75 -6.52 8.11
N TYR A 85 -5.12 -7.15 7.15
CA TYR A 85 -5.15 -6.78 5.75
C TYR A 85 -5.54 -7.99 4.92
N ALA A 86 -6.78 -8.00 4.42
CA ALA A 86 -7.39 -9.16 3.75
C ALA A 86 -7.29 -10.43 4.59
N ASP A 87 -6.46 -11.38 4.17
CA ASP A 87 -6.17 -12.66 4.82
C ASP A 87 -5.03 -12.62 5.84
N ASP A 88 -4.22 -11.55 5.85
CA ASP A 88 -3.09 -11.40 6.77
C ASP A 88 -3.53 -10.77 8.09
N LEU A 89 -3.52 -11.54 9.18
CA LEU A 89 -3.72 -11.07 10.55
C LEU A 89 -2.37 -10.83 11.21
N THR A 90 -2.19 -9.67 11.81
CA THR A 90 -0.94 -9.30 12.49
C THR A 90 -1.24 -8.89 13.94
N PHE A 91 -0.54 -9.50 14.87
CA PHE A 91 -0.61 -9.23 16.30
C PHE A 91 0.76 -8.80 16.78
N SER A 92 0.84 -7.75 17.58
CA SER A 92 2.12 -7.27 18.11
C SER A 92 2.04 -6.79 19.55
N CYS A 93 3.05 -7.10 20.33
CA CYS A 93 3.27 -6.59 21.69
C CYS A 93 4.73 -6.76 22.10
N ASP A 94 5.07 -6.28 23.32
CA ASP A 94 6.43 -6.36 23.86
C ASP A 94 6.69 -7.63 24.69
N ASN A 95 5.66 -8.48 24.87
CA ASN A 95 5.77 -9.74 25.61
C ASN A 95 5.60 -10.94 24.68
N ARG A 96 6.67 -11.73 24.54
CA ARG A 96 6.69 -12.91 23.66
C ARG A 96 5.69 -13.99 24.07
N ASP A 97 5.62 -14.28 25.36
CA ASP A 97 4.80 -15.39 25.85
C ASP A 97 3.31 -15.07 25.75
N MET A 98 2.96 -13.80 25.92
CA MET A 98 1.61 -13.31 25.69
C MET A 98 1.15 -13.59 24.25
N LEU A 99 1.98 -13.31 23.23
CA LEU A 99 1.65 -13.60 21.83
C LEU A 99 1.50 -15.12 21.57
N ARG A 100 2.28 -15.96 22.24
CA ARG A 100 2.12 -17.41 22.11
C ARG A 100 0.80 -17.90 22.71
N ASN A 101 0.45 -17.36 23.87
CA ASN A 101 -0.75 -17.75 24.59
C ASN A 101 -2.06 -17.36 23.90
N ILE A 102 -2.06 -16.29 23.09
CA ILE A 102 -3.27 -15.90 22.34
C ILE A 102 -3.56 -16.77 21.13
N TYR A 103 -2.56 -17.46 20.56
CA TYR A 103 -2.69 -18.20 19.30
C TYR A 103 -3.89 -19.14 19.28
N GLY A 104 -4.06 -19.97 20.30
CA GLY A 104 -5.14 -20.94 20.38
C GLY A 104 -6.53 -20.28 20.40
N MET A 105 -6.68 -19.17 21.15
CA MET A 105 -7.94 -18.44 21.23
C MET A 105 -8.25 -17.71 19.92
N ILE A 106 -7.25 -17.10 19.29
CA ILE A 106 -7.43 -16.45 17.98
C ILE A 106 -7.84 -17.48 16.93
N LYS A 107 -7.17 -18.64 16.88
CA LYS A 107 -7.52 -19.74 15.99
C LYS A 107 -8.99 -20.16 16.19
N LYS A 108 -9.42 -20.34 17.44
CA LYS A 108 -10.80 -20.66 17.76
C LYS A 108 -11.79 -19.59 17.29
N ILE A 109 -11.49 -18.29 17.49
CA ILE A 109 -12.36 -17.21 17.02
C ILE A 109 -12.48 -17.25 15.49
N VAL A 110 -11.37 -17.45 14.77
CA VAL A 110 -11.34 -17.57 13.31
C VAL A 110 -12.20 -18.73 12.83
N GLU A 111 -12.09 -19.90 13.48
CA GLU A 111 -12.87 -21.11 13.16
C GLU A 111 -14.36 -20.94 13.46
N ASP A 112 -14.72 -20.34 14.60
CA ASP A 112 -16.11 -19.99 14.96
C ASP A 112 -16.77 -19.06 13.92
N GLU A 113 -15.98 -18.18 13.28
CA GLU A 113 -16.46 -17.27 12.23
C GLU A 113 -16.39 -17.88 10.82
N GLY A 114 -16.11 -19.18 10.72
CA GLY A 114 -16.14 -19.96 9.49
C GLY A 114 -14.94 -19.75 8.56
N PHE A 115 -13.80 -19.38 9.10
CA PHE A 115 -12.53 -19.31 8.40
C PHE A 115 -11.56 -20.37 8.94
N LEU A 116 -10.48 -20.62 8.22
CA LEU A 116 -9.42 -21.52 8.64
C LEU A 116 -8.07 -20.80 8.64
N VAL A 117 -7.25 -21.09 9.64
CA VAL A 117 -5.88 -20.58 9.72
C VAL A 117 -4.95 -21.41 8.87
N ASN A 118 -4.10 -20.77 8.08
CA ASN A 118 -3.01 -21.41 7.36
C ASN A 118 -1.79 -21.58 8.29
N GLU A 119 -1.72 -22.70 8.96
CA GLU A 119 -0.65 -22.97 9.95
C GLU A 119 0.76 -22.93 9.32
N LYS A 120 0.90 -23.32 8.05
CA LYS A 120 2.19 -23.32 7.33
C LYS A 120 2.74 -21.90 7.12
N LYS A 121 1.87 -20.90 7.05
CA LYS A 121 2.22 -19.49 6.91
C LYS A 121 2.26 -18.74 8.24
N THR A 122 1.79 -19.33 9.34
CA THR A 122 1.85 -18.72 10.67
C THR A 122 3.31 -18.57 11.12
N ARG A 123 3.69 -17.36 11.55
CA ARG A 123 5.07 -17.02 11.93
C ARG A 123 5.12 -16.13 13.16
N PHE A 124 6.05 -16.46 14.06
CA PHE A 124 6.43 -15.63 15.19
C PHE A 124 7.73 -14.89 14.85
N LEU A 125 7.69 -13.57 14.78
CA LEU A 125 8.83 -12.72 14.51
C LEU A 125 9.36 -12.15 15.81
N THR A 126 10.69 -12.19 15.95
CA THR A 126 11.41 -11.72 17.14
C THR A 126 12.15 -10.41 16.84
N PRO A 127 12.62 -9.65 17.87
CA PRO A 127 13.35 -8.41 17.66
C PRO A 127 14.60 -8.54 16.77
N LYS A 128 15.32 -9.66 16.88
CA LYS A 128 16.53 -9.91 16.09
C LYS A 128 16.25 -10.35 14.64
N GLY A 129 15.01 -10.72 14.34
CA GLY A 129 14.63 -11.20 13.02
C GLY A 129 14.24 -10.08 12.06
N HIS A 130 14.26 -10.40 10.76
CA HIS A 130 13.69 -9.53 9.73
C HIS A 130 12.16 -9.52 9.87
N LYS A 131 11.60 -8.34 10.13
CA LYS A 131 10.16 -8.14 10.26
C LYS A 131 9.62 -7.55 8.97
N GLU A 132 8.88 -8.35 8.24
CA GLU A 132 8.19 -7.93 7.03
C GLU A 132 6.68 -8.05 7.22
N ILE A 133 5.96 -6.95 7.00
CA ILE A 133 4.50 -6.87 7.07
C ILE A 133 4.01 -6.26 5.76
N ILE A 134 3.17 -6.99 5.04
CA ILE A 134 2.58 -6.54 3.76
C ILE A 134 3.65 -5.97 2.80
N GLY A 135 4.76 -6.71 2.63
CA GLY A 135 5.83 -6.31 1.70
C GLY A 135 6.68 -5.11 2.13
N VAL A 136 6.56 -4.65 3.38
CA VAL A 136 7.43 -3.60 3.93
C VAL A 136 8.19 -4.11 5.16
N THR A 137 9.44 -3.68 5.30
CA THR A 137 10.26 -4.01 6.47
C THR A 137 9.95 -3.05 7.61
N VAL A 138 9.62 -3.60 8.78
CA VAL A 138 9.29 -2.86 10.00
C VAL A 138 10.27 -3.24 11.11
N ASN A 139 11.46 -2.69 11.05
CA ASN A 139 12.49 -2.91 12.08
C ASN A 139 12.82 -1.56 12.75
N ASP A 140 13.12 -1.59 14.05
CA ASP A 140 13.58 -0.44 14.83
C ASP A 140 12.67 0.80 14.74
N GLY A 141 11.37 0.56 14.61
CA GLY A 141 10.37 1.63 14.50
C GLY A 141 10.39 2.40 13.18
N VAL A 142 11.14 1.95 12.20
CA VAL A 142 11.24 2.57 10.88
C VAL A 142 10.67 1.65 9.81
N ILE A 143 9.77 2.19 9.00
CA ILE A 143 9.23 1.49 7.82
C ILE A 143 10.19 1.68 6.66
N LYS A 144 10.60 0.56 6.04
CA LYS A 144 11.52 0.55 4.89
C LYS A 144 11.02 -0.38 3.80
N ALA A 145 11.26 -0.01 2.55
CA ALA A 145 11.06 -0.92 1.44
C ALA A 145 12.07 -2.08 1.46
N PRO A 146 11.71 -3.27 0.93
CA PRO A 146 12.59 -4.42 0.90
C PRO A 146 13.95 -4.13 0.24
N LYS A 147 15.03 -4.60 0.85
CA LYS A 147 16.40 -4.42 0.32
C LYS A 147 16.55 -4.97 -1.10
N GLU A 148 15.90 -6.10 -1.38
CA GLU A 148 15.92 -6.74 -2.70
C GLU A 148 15.31 -5.85 -3.78
N MET A 149 14.20 -5.19 -3.50
CA MET A 149 13.56 -4.25 -4.42
C MET A 149 14.51 -3.08 -4.73
N LYS A 150 15.16 -2.51 -3.73
CA LYS A 150 16.14 -1.43 -3.92
C LYS A 150 17.35 -1.87 -4.74
N ARG A 151 17.83 -3.11 -4.53
CA ARG A 151 18.90 -3.69 -5.35
C ARG A 151 18.46 -3.91 -6.79
N LYS A 152 17.26 -4.44 -7.00
CA LYS A 152 16.68 -4.64 -8.33
C LYS A 152 16.59 -3.35 -9.12
N ILE A 153 16.13 -2.26 -8.49
CA ILE A 153 16.02 -0.94 -9.15
C ILE A 153 17.40 -0.44 -9.55
N ARG A 154 18.40 -0.51 -8.66
CA ARG A 154 19.77 -0.10 -8.98
C ARG A 154 20.36 -0.92 -10.14
N ALA A 155 20.12 -2.22 -10.16
CA ALA A 155 20.56 -3.08 -11.26
C ALA A 155 19.87 -2.70 -12.58
N MET A 156 18.56 -2.43 -12.57
CA MET A 156 17.81 -1.98 -13.76
C MET A 156 18.35 -0.63 -14.27
N ILE A 157 18.61 0.32 -13.38
CA ILE A 157 19.20 1.62 -13.73
C ILE A 157 20.59 1.39 -14.34
N HIS A 158 21.45 0.62 -13.69
CA HIS A 158 22.79 0.34 -14.17
C HIS A 158 22.79 -0.32 -15.56
N LEU A 159 21.92 -1.30 -15.79
CA LEU A 159 21.77 -1.93 -17.11
C LEU A 159 21.30 -0.93 -18.18
N ALA A 160 20.32 -0.09 -17.86
CA ALA A 160 19.84 0.94 -18.77
C ALA A 160 20.97 1.91 -19.16
N ILE A 161 21.86 2.24 -18.21
CA ILE A 161 23.03 3.08 -18.43
C ILE A 161 23.99 2.45 -19.43
N ILE A 162 24.41 1.22 -19.15
CA ILE A 162 25.44 0.56 -19.92
C ILE A 162 24.94 0.19 -21.32
N SER A 163 23.70 -0.25 -21.44
CA SER A 163 23.14 -0.68 -22.72
C SER A 163 22.57 0.45 -23.59
N GLY A 164 22.28 1.63 -23.00
CA GLY A 164 21.54 2.68 -23.68
C GLY A 164 20.07 2.34 -23.93
N ASP A 165 19.58 1.20 -23.39
CA ASP A 165 18.18 0.78 -23.52
C ASP A 165 17.32 1.32 -22.38
N TYR A 166 16.45 2.28 -22.70
CA TYR A 166 15.53 2.93 -21.76
C TYR A 166 14.10 2.40 -21.86
N SER A 167 13.86 1.28 -22.51
CA SER A 167 12.51 0.69 -22.68
C SER A 167 11.80 0.44 -21.33
N ASN A 168 12.55 0.18 -20.27
CA ASN A 168 12.02 -0.07 -18.93
C ASN A 168 11.92 1.16 -18.01
N ILE A 169 12.09 2.38 -18.55
CA ILE A 169 12.17 3.59 -17.72
C ILE A 169 10.90 3.85 -16.90
N ASP A 170 9.72 3.60 -17.46
CA ASP A 170 8.46 3.82 -16.75
C ASP A 170 8.26 2.81 -15.61
N LYS A 171 8.74 1.59 -15.79
CA LYS A 171 8.76 0.58 -14.73
C LYS A 171 9.72 0.97 -13.60
N ILE A 172 10.90 1.48 -13.93
CA ILE A 172 11.88 2.00 -12.94
C ILE A 172 11.26 3.16 -12.17
N ARG A 173 10.61 4.11 -12.86
CA ARG A 173 9.91 5.24 -12.23
C ARG A 173 8.80 4.79 -11.29
N GLY A 174 8.00 3.80 -11.69
CA GLY A 174 6.97 3.21 -10.85
C GLY A 174 7.54 2.63 -9.56
N TYR A 175 8.61 1.85 -9.64
CA TYR A 175 9.29 1.31 -8.47
C TYR A 175 9.90 2.40 -7.57
N ILE A 176 10.51 3.44 -8.14
CA ILE A 176 11.06 4.56 -7.35
C ILE A 176 9.94 5.30 -6.62
N SER A 177 8.82 5.58 -7.30
CA SER A 177 7.67 6.25 -6.69
C SER A 177 7.06 5.41 -5.57
N TYR A 178 6.95 4.10 -5.76
CA TYR A 178 6.50 3.18 -4.72
C TYR A 178 7.42 3.20 -3.49
N ILE A 179 8.75 3.13 -3.66
CA ILE A 179 9.67 3.20 -2.52
C ILE A 179 9.65 4.58 -1.86
N ASP A 180 9.54 5.65 -2.63
CA ASP A 180 9.49 7.02 -2.12
C ASP A 180 8.22 7.27 -1.27
N SER A 181 7.11 6.56 -1.56
CA SER A 181 5.91 6.58 -0.72
C SER A 181 6.11 5.90 0.64
N ILE A 182 7.05 4.96 0.74
CA ILE A 182 7.40 4.25 1.98
C ILE A 182 8.56 4.94 2.71
N GLU A 183 9.63 5.28 1.98
CA GLU A 183 10.84 5.92 2.49
C GLU A 183 10.99 7.33 1.91
N LYS A 184 10.64 8.34 2.68
CA LYS A 184 10.80 9.75 2.27
C LYS A 184 12.22 10.03 1.75
N ASN A 185 12.30 10.79 0.67
CA ASN A 185 13.55 11.17 0.01
C ASN A 185 14.32 10.02 -0.69
N TYR A 186 13.68 8.88 -0.97
CA TYR A 186 14.33 7.82 -1.74
C TYR A 186 14.65 8.26 -3.18
N ARG A 187 13.75 9.03 -3.79
CA ARG A 187 13.94 9.62 -5.13
C ARG A 187 15.23 10.46 -5.20
N SER A 188 15.46 11.33 -4.22
CA SER A 188 16.68 12.15 -4.16
C SER A 188 17.96 11.30 -4.04
N LYS A 189 17.89 10.18 -3.32
CA LYS A 189 19.02 9.24 -3.23
C LYS A 189 19.33 8.55 -4.56
N ILE A 190 18.30 8.23 -5.33
CA ILE A 190 18.46 7.62 -6.66
C ILE A 190 18.97 8.65 -7.67
N ILE A 191 18.51 9.90 -7.63
CA ILE A 191 19.04 10.97 -8.47
C ILE A 191 20.55 11.14 -8.22
N LYS A 192 20.97 11.26 -6.95
CA LYS A 192 22.41 11.34 -6.61
C LYS A 192 23.21 10.11 -7.07
N TYR A 193 22.60 8.93 -7.03
CA TYR A 193 23.23 7.71 -7.55
C TYR A 193 23.41 7.77 -9.07
N ILE A 194 22.45 8.32 -9.79
CA ILE A 194 22.51 8.49 -11.25
C ILE A 194 23.53 9.56 -11.62
N GLU A 195 23.55 10.70 -10.90
CA GLU A 195 24.49 11.82 -11.11
C GLU A 195 25.95 11.36 -11.04
N GLN A 196 26.28 10.36 -10.20
CA GLN A 196 27.65 9.81 -10.12
C GLN A 196 28.15 9.19 -11.44
N TYR A 197 27.23 8.74 -12.31
CA TYR A 197 27.61 8.20 -13.63
C TYR A 197 27.76 9.27 -14.69
N ILE A 198 27.18 10.44 -14.51
CA ILE A 198 27.31 11.59 -15.44
C ILE A 198 28.70 12.19 -15.34
N ASP A 199 29.21 12.37 -14.13
CA ASP A 199 30.53 12.94 -13.86
C ASP A 199 31.70 12.08 -14.40
N ASN A 200 31.44 10.82 -14.73
CA ASN A 200 32.44 9.87 -15.24
C ASN A 200 32.42 9.72 -16.77
N GLU A 201 32.05 10.77 -17.51
CA GLU A 201 31.99 10.79 -19.00
C GLU A 201 31.04 9.78 -19.63
N VAL A 202 30.18 9.12 -18.86
CA VAL A 202 29.15 8.23 -19.39
C VAL A 202 27.99 9.08 -19.87
N THR A 203 28.10 9.55 -21.12
CA THR A 203 27.17 10.46 -21.80
C THR A 203 25.77 9.88 -22.08
N LEU A 204 25.49 8.66 -21.63
CA LEU A 204 24.24 7.92 -21.91
C LEU A 204 23.06 8.30 -21.01
N PHE A 205 23.20 9.34 -20.18
CA PHE A 205 22.25 9.66 -19.11
C PHE A 205 21.42 10.94 -19.19
N PRO A 206 21.60 11.88 -20.11
CA PRO A 206 20.84 13.13 -20.10
C PRO A 206 19.33 12.90 -20.00
N ASP A 207 18.83 11.91 -20.75
CA ASP A 207 17.38 11.63 -20.83
C ASP A 207 16.79 11.08 -19.53
N LEU A 208 17.54 10.24 -18.80
CA LEU A 208 17.05 9.68 -17.55
C LEU A 208 17.04 10.72 -16.43
N VAL A 209 18.11 11.47 -16.32
CA VAL A 209 18.24 12.59 -15.36
C VAL A 209 17.26 13.70 -15.69
N GLU A 210 17.10 14.04 -16.95
CA GLU A 210 16.13 15.03 -17.37
C GLU A 210 14.69 14.60 -17.04
N LYS A 211 14.32 13.35 -17.33
CA LYS A 211 13.00 12.83 -16.94
C LYS A 211 12.80 12.79 -15.42
N PHE A 212 13.83 12.49 -14.63
CA PHE A 212 13.74 12.55 -13.17
C PHE A 212 13.73 13.98 -12.65
N ASN A 213 14.52 14.89 -13.24
CA ASN A 213 14.55 16.30 -12.88
C ASN A 213 13.24 17.01 -13.22
N ARG A 214 12.61 16.70 -14.36
CA ARG A 214 11.26 17.18 -14.69
C ARG A 214 10.26 16.82 -13.59
N ASN A 215 10.31 15.60 -13.05
CA ASN A 215 9.44 15.21 -11.95
C ASN A 215 9.75 15.95 -10.63
N LYS A 216 11.02 16.24 -10.35
CA LYS A 216 11.43 17.08 -9.21
C LYS A 216 10.89 18.49 -9.36
N LEU A 217 11.01 19.06 -10.54
CA LEU A 217 10.48 20.37 -10.89
C LEU A 217 8.96 20.44 -10.72
N PHE A 218 8.22 19.41 -11.18
CA PHE A 218 6.76 19.31 -10.98
C PHE A 218 6.38 19.25 -9.50
N LYS A 219 7.16 18.56 -8.67
CA LYS A 219 6.90 18.52 -7.23
C LYS A 219 7.20 19.85 -6.56
N GLU A 220 8.31 20.49 -6.91
CA GLU A 220 8.67 21.81 -6.40
C GLU A 220 7.62 22.87 -6.76
N ILE A 221 7.07 22.81 -7.98
CA ILE A 221 5.97 23.67 -8.41
C ILE A 221 4.69 23.36 -7.64
N SER A 222 4.37 22.08 -7.43
CA SER A 222 3.22 21.66 -6.61
C SER A 222 3.37 22.14 -5.17
N ASP A 223 4.57 22.00 -4.58
CA ASP A 223 4.85 22.44 -3.21
C ASP A 223 4.86 23.98 -3.09
N MET A 224 5.33 24.70 -4.11
CA MET A 224 5.22 26.18 -4.18
C MET A 224 3.76 26.64 -4.26
N LYS A 225 2.91 25.93 -5.02
CA LYS A 225 1.48 26.27 -5.13
C LYS A 225 0.74 26.01 -3.83
N VAL A 226 1.05 24.92 -3.12
CA VAL A 226 0.47 24.66 -1.79
C VAL A 226 0.85 25.74 -0.78
N LYS A 227 2.08 26.25 -0.80
CA LYS A 227 2.47 27.38 0.05
C LYS A 227 1.74 28.68 -0.30
N LYS A 228 1.56 28.96 -1.61
CA LYS A 228 0.77 30.13 -2.05
C LYS A 228 -0.71 30.02 -1.73
N LEU A 229 -1.28 28.80 -1.73
CA LEU A 229 -2.66 28.55 -1.33
C LEU A 229 -2.92 28.88 0.16
N SER A 230 -1.96 28.57 1.04
CA SER A 230 -2.08 28.89 2.47
C SER A 230 -2.00 30.40 2.76
N ASP A 231 -1.34 31.17 1.87
CA ASP A 231 -1.16 32.63 2.02
C ASP A 231 -2.33 33.44 1.44
N PHE A 232 -3.24 32.81 0.69
CA PHE A 232 -4.32 33.47 -0.05
C PHE A 232 -5.74 33.07 0.35
N VAL A 233 -5.95 32.37 1.46
CA VAL A 233 -7.30 32.08 1.93
C VAL A 233 -7.92 33.31 2.59
N ASN A 234 -8.34 34.25 1.75
CA ASN A 234 -9.43 35.17 2.03
C ASN A 234 -10.55 34.88 1.02
N HIS A 235 -11.68 34.49 1.58
CA HIS A 235 -12.88 33.95 0.99
C HIS A 235 -13.62 34.86 0.01
N GLU A 236 -13.34 34.89 -1.32
CA GLU A 236 -14.38 35.40 -2.23
C GLU A 236 -14.30 34.97 -3.71
N ASP A 237 -13.23 34.28 -4.19
CA ASP A 237 -13.10 33.97 -5.63
C ASP A 237 -12.54 32.57 -5.96
N GLU A 238 -13.26 31.48 -5.62
CA GLU A 238 -12.82 30.12 -5.96
C GLU A 238 -12.82 29.83 -7.49
N GLU A 239 -13.75 30.37 -8.26
CA GLU A 239 -13.83 30.11 -9.71
C GLU A 239 -12.73 30.83 -10.53
N ASN A 240 -12.37 32.05 -10.19
CA ASN A 240 -11.26 32.78 -10.83
C ASN A 240 -9.89 32.18 -10.51
N TYR A 241 -9.76 31.57 -9.36
CA TYR A 241 -8.51 31.01 -8.89
C TYR A 241 -8.07 29.75 -9.68
N TYR A 242 -9.01 28.84 -10.01
CA TYR A 242 -8.71 27.66 -10.84
C TYR A 242 -8.29 28.04 -12.27
N GLY A 243 -8.91 29.03 -12.87
CA GLY A 243 -8.53 29.55 -14.18
C GLY A 243 -7.11 30.12 -14.20
N MET A 244 -6.73 30.87 -13.16
CA MET A 244 -5.41 31.48 -13.04
C MET A 244 -4.29 30.44 -12.80
N ILE A 245 -4.56 29.41 -12.00
CA ILE A 245 -3.63 28.28 -11.79
C ILE A 245 -3.37 27.51 -13.08
N MET A 246 -4.41 27.26 -13.88
CA MET A 246 -4.28 26.55 -15.15
C MET A 246 -3.47 27.38 -16.16
N PHE A 247 -3.71 28.68 -16.22
CA PHE A 247 -3.00 29.61 -17.11
C PHE A 247 -1.50 29.73 -16.75
N GLU A 248 -1.15 29.93 -15.49
CA GLU A 248 0.24 29.97 -15.04
C GLU A 248 0.97 28.64 -15.27
N ARG A 249 0.26 27.52 -15.14
CA ARG A 249 0.79 26.18 -15.42
C ARG A 249 1.10 26.00 -16.90
N GLU A 250 0.21 26.42 -17.79
CA GLU A 250 0.44 26.35 -19.25
C GLU A 250 1.59 27.24 -19.68
N GLU A 251 1.65 28.48 -19.17
CA GLU A 251 2.71 29.42 -19.49
C GLU A 251 4.08 28.94 -19.01
N PHE A 252 4.13 28.33 -17.80
CA PHE A 252 5.33 27.69 -17.29
C PHE A 252 5.77 26.50 -18.14
N LEU A 253 4.84 25.64 -18.55
CA LEU A 253 5.12 24.49 -19.40
C LEU A 253 5.64 24.89 -20.78
N LYS A 254 5.09 25.98 -21.35
CA LYS A 254 5.56 26.59 -22.62
C LYS A 254 6.97 27.20 -22.48
N ARG A 255 7.25 27.95 -21.41
CA ARG A 255 8.58 28.57 -21.15
C ARG A 255 9.70 27.52 -21.00
N HIS A 256 9.38 26.33 -20.52
CA HIS A 256 10.35 25.25 -20.30
C HIS A 256 10.32 24.17 -21.40
N GLY A 257 9.62 24.42 -22.52
CA GLY A 257 9.59 23.50 -23.67
C GLY A 257 8.97 22.14 -23.38
N ILE A 258 8.10 22.04 -22.38
CA ILE A 258 7.48 20.79 -21.93
C ILE A 258 6.17 20.50 -22.70
N VAL A 259 5.55 21.55 -23.24
CA VAL A 259 4.38 21.49 -24.15
C VAL A 259 4.62 22.49 -25.26
N GLN A 260 4.34 22.11 -26.54
CA GLN A 260 4.35 23.00 -27.71
C GLN A 260 3.11 23.89 -27.74
#